data_9bfaad99189787a926d1273e9f10b2ca
#
_entry.id   9bfaad99189787a926d1273e9f10b2ca
#
_cell.length_a   1.000
_cell.length_b   1.000
_cell.length_c   1.000
_cell.angle_alpha   90.00
_cell.angle_beta   90.00
_cell.angle_gamma   90.00
#
_symmetry.space_group_name_H-M   'P 1'
#
loop_
_entity.id
_entity.type
_entity.pdbx_description
1 polymer ?
#
loop_
_entity_poly.entity_id
_entity_poly.type
_entity_poly.pdbx_seq_one_letter_code
_entity_poly.pdbx_strand_id
1 'polypeptide(L)'
;MKLYALEIYTVIAMLLITLVAMFMDGLTVIQQFAVWVSFLCILHEWEEGRYPGGFLDLIQKNVLQRDLDEETKKGSRLVTAVFIYVMTIVPFFFGDRIPMFPVAMASFCIFEGIIHVVGIKIMQLHKPYSPGLVTAEIELVSGVGIIVWMAVNHFGAWYDYTFGPFVFIACFVCMQRTLMSMVGGIGYKDVLANVRRRFAAK
;
A
#
# COMPACT_ATOMS: atom_id res chain seq x y z
N MET A 1 -5.05 -15.33 19.38
CA MET A 1 -4.86 -13.99 18.79
C MET A 1 -3.94 -13.97 17.56
N LYS A 2 -2.99 -14.88 17.47
CA LYS A 2 -1.98 -14.86 16.39
C LYS A 2 -2.49 -15.26 15.00
N LEU A 3 -3.56 -16.05 14.89
CA LEU A 3 -4.10 -16.56 13.62
C LEU A 3 -4.99 -15.55 12.86
N TYR A 4 -5.54 -14.54 13.51
CA TYR A 4 -6.61 -13.68 13.02
C TYR A 4 -6.22 -12.20 12.95
N ALA A 5 -4.92 -11.88 12.83
CA ALA A 5 -4.48 -10.49 12.84
C ALA A 5 -5.09 -9.68 11.68
N LEU A 6 -5.20 -10.26 10.49
CA LEU A 6 -5.79 -9.60 9.31
C LEU A 6 -7.30 -9.41 9.48
N GLU A 7 -7.99 -10.41 10.03
CA GLU A 7 -9.42 -10.36 10.31
C GLU A 7 -9.76 -9.30 11.37
N ILE A 8 -9.00 -9.27 12.47
CA ILE A 8 -9.17 -8.25 13.52
C ILE A 8 -8.92 -6.84 12.95
N TYR A 9 -7.84 -6.67 12.19
CA TYR A 9 -7.52 -5.43 11.52
C TYR A 9 -8.66 -4.98 10.59
N THR A 10 -9.16 -5.89 9.76
CA THR A 10 -10.27 -5.62 8.85
C THR A 10 -11.54 -5.21 9.59
N VAL A 11 -11.90 -5.93 10.66
CA VAL A 11 -13.08 -5.60 11.47
C VAL A 11 -12.96 -4.21 12.08
N ILE A 12 -11.79 -3.87 12.63
CA ILE A 12 -11.55 -2.54 13.21
C ILE A 12 -11.65 -1.46 12.11
N ALA A 13 -11.01 -1.69 10.96
CA ALA A 13 -11.04 -0.74 9.85
C ALA A 13 -12.46 -0.54 9.30
N MET A 14 -13.23 -1.62 9.11
CA MET A 14 -14.61 -1.54 8.65
C MET A 14 -15.51 -0.84 9.66
N LEU A 15 -15.34 -1.11 10.96
CA LEU A 15 -16.09 -0.39 12.00
C LEU A 15 -15.77 1.11 11.98
N LEU A 16 -14.50 1.49 11.87
CA LEU A 16 -14.09 2.90 11.79
C LEU A 16 -14.68 3.58 10.55
N ILE A 17 -14.62 2.95 9.39
CA ILE A 17 -15.19 3.48 8.14
C ILE A 17 -16.70 3.64 8.27
N THR A 18 -17.39 2.64 8.87
CA THR A 18 -18.84 2.71 9.10
C THR A 18 -19.20 3.83 10.05
N LEU A 19 -18.48 3.98 11.17
CA LEU A 19 -18.71 5.07 12.13
C LEU A 19 -18.50 6.44 11.47
N VAL A 20 -17.44 6.59 10.69
CA VAL A 20 -17.19 7.83 9.93
C VAL A 20 -18.35 8.11 8.98
N ALA A 21 -18.79 7.12 8.21
CA ALA A 21 -19.91 7.28 7.27
C ALA A 21 -21.26 7.61 7.96
N MET A 22 -21.48 7.08 9.18
CA MET A 22 -22.74 7.29 9.92
C MET A 22 -22.80 8.61 10.68
N PHE A 23 -21.67 9.10 11.19
CA PHE A 23 -21.64 10.22 12.12
C PHE A 23 -21.04 11.50 11.54
N MET A 24 -20.50 11.46 10.34
CA MET A 24 -20.00 12.65 9.67
C MET A 24 -20.93 13.07 8.53
N ASP A 25 -21.82 14.02 8.84
CA ASP A 25 -22.62 14.67 7.82
C ASP A 25 -21.74 15.51 6.88
N GLY A 26 -21.95 15.35 5.57
CA GLY A 26 -21.33 16.22 4.58
C GLY A 26 -19.83 16.03 4.41
N LEU A 27 -19.36 14.78 4.22
CA LEU A 27 -17.96 14.52 3.84
C LEU A 27 -17.57 15.30 2.59
N THR A 28 -16.44 15.98 2.66
CA THR A 28 -15.85 16.61 1.47
C THR A 28 -15.44 15.54 0.45
N VAL A 29 -15.22 15.94 -0.80
CA VAL A 29 -14.78 15.00 -1.85
C VAL A 29 -13.43 14.36 -1.50
N ILE A 30 -12.53 15.11 -0.87
CA ILE A 30 -11.23 14.57 -0.40
C ILE A 30 -11.43 13.50 0.68
N GLN A 31 -12.32 13.74 1.61
CA GLN A 31 -12.67 12.75 2.64
C GLN A 31 -13.33 11.50 2.03
N GLN A 32 -14.19 11.66 1.03
CA GLN A 32 -14.79 10.55 0.31
C GLN A 32 -13.70 9.71 -0.42
N PHE A 33 -12.72 10.37 -1.05
CA PHE A 33 -11.58 9.66 -1.65
C PHE A 33 -10.77 8.90 -0.61
N ALA A 34 -10.49 9.49 0.55
CA ALA A 34 -9.75 8.81 1.61
C ALA A 34 -10.51 7.57 2.15
N VAL A 35 -11.83 7.65 2.32
CA VAL A 35 -12.68 6.51 2.70
C VAL A 35 -12.66 5.43 1.61
N TRP A 36 -12.80 5.82 0.35
CA TRP A 36 -12.74 4.89 -0.78
C TRP A 36 -11.40 4.16 -0.87
N VAL A 37 -10.28 4.90 -0.78
CA VAL A 37 -8.93 4.31 -0.80
C VAL A 37 -8.73 3.38 0.40
N SER A 38 -9.19 3.76 1.61
CA SER A 38 -9.14 2.89 2.79
C SER A 38 -9.85 1.56 2.54
N PHE A 39 -11.02 1.59 1.90
CA PHE A 39 -11.77 0.39 1.56
C PHE A 39 -11.03 -0.47 0.54
N LEU A 40 -10.45 0.13 -0.50
CA LEU A 40 -9.64 -0.61 -1.48
C LEU A 40 -8.42 -1.27 -0.84
N CYS A 41 -7.70 -0.56 0.02
CA CYS A 41 -6.55 -1.13 0.74
C CYS A 41 -6.94 -2.34 1.61
N ILE A 42 -8.13 -2.35 2.23
CA ILE A 42 -8.64 -3.51 2.95
C ILE A 42 -8.81 -4.71 2.00
N LEU A 43 -9.42 -4.49 0.84
CA LEU A 43 -9.59 -5.54 -0.17
C LEU A 43 -8.24 -6.03 -0.68
N HIS A 44 -7.29 -5.12 -0.87
CA HIS A 44 -5.94 -5.42 -1.31
C HIS A 44 -5.20 -6.33 -0.30
N GLU A 45 -5.22 -5.97 0.97
CA GLU A 45 -4.65 -6.79 2.04
C GLU A 45 -5.29 -8.20 2.12
N TRP A 46 -6.60 -8.31 1.83
CA TRP A 46 -7.28 -9.59 1.77
C TRP A 46 -6.86 -10.40 0.54
N GLU A 47 -6.72 -9.77 -0.62
CA GLU A 47 -6.24 -10.43 -1.84
C GLU A 47 -4.80 -10.94 -1.65
N GLU A 48 -3.91 -10.15 -1.04
CA GLU A 48 -2.54 -10.55 -0.75
C GLU A 48 -2.43 -11.64 0.33
N GLY A 49 -3.24 -11.52 1.37
CA GLY A 49 -3.10 -12.32 2.58
C GLY A 49 -3.97 -13.57 2.66
N ARG A 50 -5.12 -13.62 1.92
CA ARG A 50 -6.13 -14.69 2.09
C ARG A 50 -6.72 -15.22 0.80
N TYR A 51 -7.16 -14.37 -0.12
CA TYR A 51 -7.99 -14.76 -1.26
C TYR A 51 -7.50 -14.13 -2.58
N PRO A 52 -6.56 -14.77 -3.31
CA PRO A 52 -6.01 -16.12 -3.11
C PRO A 52 -4.93 -16.21 -2.06
N GLY A 53 -4.35 -15.09 -1.61
CA GLY A 53 -3.27 -15.05 -0.64
C GLY A 53 -1.91 -15.49 -1.19
N GLY A 54 -0.89 -15.49 -0.32
CA GLY A 54 0.43 -16.00 -0.65
C GLY A 54 1.43 -14.96 -1.17
N PHE A 55 1.08 -13.68 -1.18
CA PHE A 55 2.01 -12.62 -1.64
C PHE A 55 3.31 -12.62 -0.83
N LEU A 56 3.21 -12.68 0.50
CA LEU A 56 4.38 -12.69 1.36
C LEU A 56 5.29 -13.91 1.13
N ASP A 57 4.70 -15.07 0.83
CA ASP A 57 5.48 -16.28 0.51
C ASP A 57 6.22 -16.11 -0.83
N LEU A 58 5.61 -15.40 -1.80
CA LEU A 58 6.29 -15.04 -3.05
C LEU A 58 7.47 -14.10 -2.79
N ILE A 59 7.31 -13.09 -1.94
CA ILE A 59 8.40 -12.17 -1.54
C ILE A 59 9.52 -12.94 -0.85
N GLN A 60 9.21 -13.81 0.13
CA GLN A 60 10.20 -14.63 0.81
C GLN A 60 11.03 -15.47 -0.16
N LYS A 61 10.35 -16.21 -1.03
CA LYS A 61 10.99 -17.13 -1.97
C LYS A 61 11.78 -16.41 -3.06
N ASN A 62 11.21 -15.32 -3.59
CA ASN A 62 11.70 -14.74 -4.84
C ASN A 62 12.56 -13.49 -4.64
N VAL A 63 12.38 -12.76 -3.56
CA VAL A 63 13.04 -11.48 -3.29
C VAL A 63 14.01 -11.61 -2.12
N LEU A 64 13.53 -12.07 -0.96
CA LEU A 64 14.35 -12.18 0.24
C LEU A 64 15.26 -13.40 0.20
N GLN A 65 14.83 -14.48 -0.46
CA GLN A 65 15.51 -15.80 -0.46
C GLN A 65 15.76 -16.31 0.97
N ARG A 66 14.79 -16.10 1.84
CA ARG A 66 14.83 -16.45 3.26
C ARG A 66 13.43 -16.77 3.75
N ASP A 67 13.32 -17.79 4.59
CA ASP A 67 12.09 -18.09 5.31
C ASP A 67 11.93 -17.13 6.48
N LEU A 68 10.73 -16.60 6.65
CA LEU A 68 10.35 -15.75 7.78
C LEU A 68 9.51 -16.57 8.75
N ASP A 69 9.77 -16.40 10.04
CA ASP A 69 8.94 -16.98 11.07
C ASP A 69 7.55 -16.27 11.11
N GLU A 70 6.60 -16.94 11.76
CA GLU A 70 5.22 -16.44 11.85
C GLU A 70 5.10 -15.13 12.63
N GLU A 71 6.03 -14.84 13.52
CA GLU A 71 6.04 -13.60 14.29
C GLU A 71 6.48 -12.42 13.42
N THR A 72 7.55 -12.60 12.64
CA THR A 72 8.02 -11.63 11.65
C THR A 72 6.95 -11.35 10.59
N LYS A 73 6.28 -12.39 10.07
CA LYS A 73 5.18 -12.24 9.10
C LYS A 73 4.03 -11.38 9.66
N LYS A 74 3.68 -11.57 10.92
CA LYS A 74 2.62 -10.79 11.58
C LYS A 74 3.04 -9.36 11.87
N GLY A 75 4.26 -9.19 12.32
CA GLY A 75 4.83 -7.87 12.54
C GLY A 75 4.90 -7.07 11.24
N SER A 76 5.28 -7.71 10.12
CA SER A 76 5.33 -7.04 8.82
C SER A 76 3.94 -6.53 8.39
N ARG A 77 2.90 -7.33 8.55
CA ARG A 77 1.51 -6.91 8.26
C ARG A 77 1.06 -5.73 9.12
N LEU A 78 1.45 -5.70 10.40
CA LEU A 78 1.14 -4.57 11.26
C LEU A 78 1.83 -3.29 10.78
N VAL A 79 3.10 -3.39 10.38
CA VAL A 79 3.85 -2.23 9.85
C VAL A 79 3.21 -1.71 8.56
N THR A 80 2.82 -2.60 7.64
CA THR A 80 2.10 -2.23 6.42
C THR A 80 0.76 -1.59 6.74
N ALA A 81 0.00 -2.16 7.68
CA ALA A 81 -1.28 -1.59 8.11
C ALA A 81 -1.13 -0.16 8.67
N VAL A 82 -0.13 0.07 9.52
CA VAL A 82 0.14 1.43 10.07
C VAL A 82 0.47 2.40 8.93
N PHE A 83 1.26 1.98 7.95
CA PHE A 83 1.57 2.79 6.78
C PHE A 83 0.30 3.15 5.99
N ILE A 84 -0.57 2.18 5.69
CA ILE A 84 -1.85 2.40 5.00
C ILE A 84 -2.72 3.38 5.78
N TYR A 85 -2.83 3.23 7.10
CA TYR A 85 -3.59 4.17 7.93
C TYR A 85 -3.02 5.59 7.88
N VAL A 86 -1.71 5.75 7.90
CA VAL A 86 -1.10 7.07 7.74
C VAL A 86 -1.46 7.67 6.38
N MET A 87 -1.37 6.86 5.31
CA MET A 87 -1.66 7.30 3.95
C MET A 87 -3.14 7.65 3.70
N THR A 88 -4.06 7.17 4.54
CA THR A 88 -5.51 7.42 4.37
C THR A 88 -6.08 8.36 5.44
N ILE A 89 -5.70 8.21 6.71
CA ILE A 89 -6.21 9.03 7.82
C ILE A 89 -5.68 10.47 7.74
N VAL A 90 -4.41 10.65 7.39
CA VAL A 90 -3.83 12.00 7.26
C VAL A 90 -4.53 12.81 6.16
N PRO A 91 -4.73 12.31 4.93
CA PRO A 91 -5.54 13.00 3.93
C PRO A 91 -6.99 13.23 4.36
N PHE A 92 -7.60 12.30 5.10
CA PHE A 92 -8.96 12.45 5.58
C PHE A 92 -9.14 13.66 6.49
N PHE A 93 -8.24 13.88 7.45
CA PHE A 93 -8.36 14.98 8.40
C PHE A 93 -7.73 16.29 7.93
N PHE A 94 -6.73 16.23 7.09
CA PHE A 94 -5.92 17.40 6.71
C PHE A 94 -5.91 17.69 5.21
N GLY A 95 -6.44 16.80 4.38
CA GLY A 95 -6.33 16.88 2.92
C GLY A 95 -7.00 18.11 2.31
N ASP A 96 -8.11 18.58 2.90
CA ASP A 96 -8.79 19.79 2.43
C ASP A 96 -7.95 21.06 2.65
N ARG A 97 -7.09 21.07 3.66
CA ARG A 97 -6.22 22.20 4.01
C ARG A 97 -4.82 22.08 3.42
N ILE A 98 -4.36 20.86 3.20
CA ILE A 98 -3.01 20.55 2.75
C ILE A 98 -3.12 19.57 1.56
N PRO A 99 -3.36 20.09 0.33
CA PRO A 99 -3.60 19.27 -0.86
C PRO A 99 -2.47 18.28 -1.21
N MET A 100 -1.29 18.51 -0.70
CA MET A 100 -0.15 17.59 -0.83
C MET A 100 -0.44 16.19 -0.27
N PHE A 101 -1.26 16.06 0.79
CA PHE A 101 -1.58 14.76 1.38
C PHE A 101 -2.47 13.87 0.49
N PRO A 102 -3.59 14.35 -0.09
CA PRO A 102 -4.32 13.54 -1.07
C PRO A 102 -3.50 13.23 -2.32
N VAL A 103 -2.56 14.10 -2.74
CA VAL A 103 -1.61 13.76 -3.80
C VAL A 103 -0.68 12.62 -3.37
N ALA A 104 -0.19 12.61 -2.12
CA ALA A 104 0.63 11.52 -1.59
C ALA A 104 -0.16 10.19 -1.56
N MET A 105 -1.41 10.22 -1.11
CA MET A 105 -2.32 9.06 -1.10
C MET A 105 -2.56 8.53 -2.53
N ALA A 106 -2.84 9.41 -3.47
CA ALA A 106 -3.02 9.03 -4.88
C ALA A 106 -1.74 8.43 -5.47
N SER A 107 -0.57 8.98 -5.12
CA SER A 107 0.74 8.46 -5.54
C SER A 107 1.00 7.06 -4.98
N PHE A 108 0.58 6.78 -3.75
CA PHE A 108 0.61 5.45 -3.16
C PHE A 108 -0.24 4.47 -3.99
N CYS A 109 -1.50 4.80 -4.29
CA CYS A 109 -2.38 3.96 -5.09
C CYS A 109 -1.81 3.67 -6.50
N ILE A 110 -1.24 4.67 -7.16
CA ILE A 110 -0.59 4.51 -8.47
C ILE A 110 0.63 3.59 -8.35
N PHE A 111 1.43 3.76 -7.30
CA PHE A 111 2.61 2.94 -7.06
C PHE A 111 2.24 1.46 -6.84
N GLU A 112 1.19 1.15 -6.08
CA GLU A 112 0.74 -0.23 -5.83
C GLU A 112 0.43 -0.96 -7.13
N GLY A 113 -0.36 -0.38 -8.04
CA GLY A 113 -0.61 -1.00 -9.34
C GLY A 113 0.67 -1.22 -10.14
N ILE A 114 1.54 -0.22 -10.22
CA ILE A 114 2.82 -0.34 -10.94
C ILE A 114 3.69 -1.44 -10.34
N ILE A 115 3.85 -1.50 -9.01
CA ILE A 115 4.76 -2.46 -8.37
C ILE A 115 4.25 -3.90 -8.47
N HIS A 116 2.93 -4.12 -8.49
CA HIS A 116 2.35 -5.45 -8.73
C HIS A 116 2.63 -5.95 -10.14
N VAL A 117 2.47 -5.11 -11.18
CA VAL A 117 2.81 -5.45 -12.57
C VAL A 117 4.31 -5.71 -12.73
N VAL A 118 5.14 -4.82 -12.21
CA VAL A 118 6.61 -4.94 -12.24
C VAL A 118 7.05 -6.16 -11.43
N GLY A 119 6.40 -6.43 -10.30
CA GLY A 119 6.63 -7.57 -9.42
C GLY A 119 6.50 -8.92 -10.13
N ILE A 120 5.55 -9.07 -11.07
CA ILE A 120 5.40 -10.28 -11.89
C ILE A 120 6.72 -10.60 -12.62
N LYS A 121 7.36 -9.58 -13.20
CA LYS A 121 8.65 -9.74 -13.89
C LYS A 121 9.81 -9.96 -12.91
N ILE A 122 9.88 -9.19 -11.83
CA ILE A 122 10.93 -9.30 -10.81
C ILE A 122 10.91 -10.68 -10.16
N MET A 123 9.73 -11.17 -9.81
CA MET A 123 9.52 -12.47 -9.19
C MET A 123 9.51 -13.62 -10.20
N GLN A 124 9.59 -13.33 -11.51
CA GLN A 124 9.58 -14.30 -12.61
C GLN A 124 8.42 -15.28 -12.51
N LEU A 125 7.21 -14.77 -12.28
CA LEU A 125 6.03 -15.61 -12.16
C LEU A 125 5.65 -16.19 -13.52
N HIS A 126 5.27 -17.48 -13.53
CA HIS A 126 4.82 -18.17 -14.76
C HIS A 126 3.47 -17.67 -15.24
N LYS A 127 2.63 -17.20 -14.32
CA LYS A 127 1.31 -16.62 -14.63
C LYS A 127 1.42 -15.09 -14.58
N PRO A 128 0.69 -14.36 -15.43
CA PRO A 128 0.66 -12.90 -15.40
C PRO A 128 -0.23 -12.38 -14.24
N TYR A 129 -0.04 -12.95 -13.06
CA TYR A 129 -0.81 -12.64 -11.86
C TYR A 129 0.05 -12.80 -10.61
N SER A 130 -0.06 -11.84 -9.70
CA SER A 130 0.40 -11.94 -8.31
C SER A 130 -0.77 -11.66 -7.37
N PRO A 131 -0.84 -12.26 -6.17
CA PRO A 131 -1.86 -11.87 -5.19
C PRO A 131 -1.77 -10.37 -4.92
N GLY A 132 -2.92 -9.69 -4.86
CA GLY A 132 -3.00 -8.23 -4.75
C GLY A 132 -3.11 -7.50 -6.10
N LEU A 133 -2.85 -8.15 -7.25
CA LEU A 133 -2.80 -7.47 -8.54
C LEU A 133 -4.14 -6.82 -8.93
N VAL A 134 -5.26 -7.51 -8.73
CA VAL A 134 -6.57 -7.01 -9.20
C VAL A 134 -6.96 -5.76 -8.42
N THR A 135 -6.82 -5.79 -7.12
CA THR A 135 -7.13 -4.64 -6.26
C THR A 135 -6.13 -3.50 -6.45
N ALA A 136 -4.84 -3.81 -6.65
CA ALA A 136 -3.81 -2.81 -6.97
C ALA A 136 -4.09 -2.07 -8.28
N GLU A 137 -4.61 -2.75 -9.31
CA GLU A 137 -5.03 -2.08 -10.55
C GLU A 137 -6.23 -1.15 -10.34
N ILE A 138 -7.17 -1.52 -9.47
CA ILE A 138 -8.29 -0.65 -9.09
C ILE A 138 -7.76 0.55 -8.29
N GLU A 139 -6.80 0.36 -7.41
CA GLU A 139 -6.12 1.44 -6.70
C GLU A 139 -5.41 2.39 -7.67
N LEU A 140 -4.67 1.87 -8.65
CA LEU A 140 -4.00 2.67 -9.69
C LEU A 140 -5.01 3.55 -10.42
N VAL A 141 -6.09 2.99 -10.92
CA VAL A 141 -7.15 3.76 -11.61
C VAL A 141 -7.76 4.81 -10.68
N SER A 142 -7.99 4.46 -9.41
CA SER A 142 -8.50 5.39 -8.41
C SER A 142 -7.50 6.51 -8.13
N GLY A 143 -6.22 6.20 -7.96
CA GLY A 143 -5.16 7.21 -7.76
C GLY A 143 -5.05 8.19 -8.92
N VAL A 144 -5.08 7.69 -10.16
CA VAL A 144 -5.14 8.54 -11.36
C VAL A 144 -6.40 9.40 -11.36
N GLY A 145 -7.56 8.82 -11.04
CA GLY A 145 -8.84 9.55 -10.94
C GLY A 145 -8.80 10.68 -9.92
N ILE A 146 -8.19 10.45 -8.75
CA ILE A 146 -8.02 11.48 -7.71
C ILE A 146 -7.16 12.64 -8.24
N ILE A 147 -6.01 12.35 -8.85
CA ILE A 147 -5.13 13.39 -9.43
C ILE A 147 -5.85 14.19 -10.50
N VAL A 148 -6.56 13.51 -11.41
CA VAL A 148 -7.33 14.17 -12.48
C VAL A 148 -8.42 15.05 -11.87
N TRP A 149 -9.18 14.54 -10.88
CA TRP A 149 -10.22 15.33 -10.22
C TRP A 149 -9.65 16.59 -9.54
N MET A 150 -8.54 16.45 -8.81
CA MET A 150 -7.85 17.57 -8.17
C MET A 150 -7.40 18.61 -9.20
N ALA A 151 -6.81 18.17 -10.31
CA ALA A 151 -6.32 19.06 -11.37
C ALA A 151 -7.47 19.81 -12.06
N VAL A 152 -8.54 19.11 -12.42
CA VAL A 152 -9.71 19.71 -13.10
C VAL A 152 -10.45 20.71 -12.21
N ASN A 153 -10.49 20.46 -10.91
CA ASN A 153 -11.15 21.35 -9.94
C ASN A 153 -10.19 22.41 -9.36
N HIS A 154 -8.98 22.55 -9.91
CA HIS A 154 -7.95 23.48 -9.43
C HIS A 154 -7.67 23.32 -7.92
N PHE A 155 -7.75 22.09 -7.42
CA PHE A 155 -7.55 21.78 -6.02
C PHE A 155 -6.07 21.54 -5.74
N GLY A 156 -5.42 22.47 -5.06
CA GLY A 156 -3.99 22.48 -4.79
C GLY A 156 -3.16 23.28 -5.80
N ALA A 157 -1.97 23.64 -5.40
CA ALA A 157 -1.01 24.36 -6.21
C ALA A 157 0.01 23.40 -6.85
N TRP A 158 0.78 23.86 -7.84
CA TRP A 158 1.79 23.03 -8.52
C TRP A 158 2.76 22.33 -7.58
N TYR A 159 3.13 22.97 -6.48
CA TYR A 159 4.04 22.38 -5.48
C TYR A 159 3.40 21.22 -4.71
N ASP A 160 2.08 21.18 -4.54
CA ASP A 160 1.39 20.04 -3.90
C ASP A 160 1.55 18.78 -4.75
N TYR A 161 1.39 18.92 -6.07
CA TYR A 161 1.59 17.82 -7.03
C TYR A 161 3.05 17.41 -7.14
N THR A 162 3.98 18.33 -6.92
CA THR A 162 5.41 18.04 -6.95
C THR A 162 5.85 17.33 -5.66
N PHE A 163 5.46 17.85 -4.51
CA PHE A 163 5.96 17.35 -3.23
C PHE A 163 5.13 16.18 -2.65
N GLY A 164 3.85 16.03 -3.03
CA GLY A 164 3.02 14.90 -2.60
C GLY A 164 3.65 13.54 -2.86
N PRO A 165 4.17 13.23 -4.06
CA PRO A 165 4.88 11.98 -4.31
C PRO A 165 6.12 11.79 -3.42
N PHE A 166 6.84 12.86 -3.07
CA PHE A 166 7.98 12.77 -2.14
C PHE A 166 7.55 12.47 -0.72
N VAL A 167 6.40 12.98 -0.27
CA VAL A 167 5.81 12.61 1.03
C VAL A 167 5.50 11.11 1.06
N PHE A 168 4.83 10.60 0.02
CA PHE A 168 4.60 9.16 -0.12
C PHE A 168 5.91 8.38 -0.07
N ILE A 169 6.91 8.75 -0.89
CA ILE A 169 8.20 8.05 -0.94
C ILE A 169 8.89 8.06 0.43
N ALA A 170 8.86 9.18 1.16
CA ALA A 170 9.44 9.26 2.50
C ALA A 170 8.77 8.29 3.48
N CYS A 171 7.42 8.26 3.51
CA CYS A 171 6.66 7.32 4.34
C CYS A 171 6.94 5.87 3.92
N PHE A 172 6.96 5.58 2.63
CA PHE A 172 7.26 4.25 2.08
C PHE A 172 8.66 3.78 2.45
N VAL A 173 9.68 4.64 2.33
CA VAL A 173 11.05 4.32 2.74
C VAL A 173 11.14 4.06 4.26
N CYS A 174 10.42 4.82 5.09
CA CYS A 174 10.33 4.56 6.52
C CYS A 174 9.71 3.19 6.80
N MET A 175 8.60 2.85 6.16
CA MET A 175 7.96 1.54 6.25
C MET A 175 8.93 0.43 5.82
N GLN A 176 9.53 0.54 4.65
CA GLN A 176 10.46 -0.45 4.11
C GLN A 176 11.68 -0.66 5.03
N ARG A 177 12.25 0.40 5.61
CA ARG A 177 13.34 0.28 6.57
C ARG A 177 12.93 -0.48 7.82
N THR A 178 11.72 -0.22 8.32
CA THR A 178 11.16 -0.94 9.48
C THR A 178 11.01 -2.43 9.13
N LEU A 179 10.42 -2.77 7.98
CA LEU A 179 10.30 -4.16 7.53
C LEU A 179 11.65 -4.86 7.39
N MET A 180 12.64 -4.20 6.77
CA MET A 180 13.99 -4.74 6.64
C MET A 180 14.68 -4.99 7.98
N SER A 181 14.48 -4.12 8.96
CA SER A 181 15.02 -4.32 10.32
C SER A 181 14.41 -5.55 11.00
N MET A 182 13.14 -5.81 10.78
CA MET A 182 12.42 -6.97 11.35
C MET A 182 12.85 -8.31 10.73
N VAL A 183 13.22 -8.29 9.44
CA VAL A 183 13.69 -9.48 8.72
C VAL A 183 15.13 -9.90 9.10
N GLY A 184 15.74 -9.23 10.08
CA GLY A 184 17.03 -9.64 10.64
C GLY A 184 18.23 -9.20 9.80
N GLY A 185 18.26 -7.94 9.39
CA GLY A 185 19.46 -7.30 8.85
C GLY A 185 19.72 -7.54 7.36
N ILE A 186 18.71 -7.88 6.57
CA ILE A 186 18.81 -7.83 5.11
C ILE A 186 18.77 -6.36 4.68
N GLY A 187 19.81 -5.94 3.97
CA GLY A 187 19.89 -4.60 3.38
C GLY A 187 19.32 -4.55 1.95
N TYR A 188 19.01 -3.34 1.46
CA TYR A 188 18.61 -3.16 0.05
C TYR A 188 19.61 -3.70 -0.94
N LYS A 189 20.92 -3.69 -0.61
CA LYS A 189 21.99 -4.28 -1.44
C LYS A 189 21.83 -5.79 -1.59
N ASP A 190 21.44 -6.47 -0.52
CA ASP A 190 21.24 -7.93 -0.52
C ASP A 190 20.01 -8.29 -1.34
N VAL A 191 18.90 -7.55 -1.18
CA VAL A 191 17.70 -7.73 -2.00
C VAL A 191 18.01 -7.53 -3.48
N LEU A 192 18.72 -6.47 -3.84
CA LEU A 192 19.11 -6.21 -5.22
C LEU A 192 20.05 -7.31 -5.77
N ALA A 193 20.99 -7.79 -4.96
CA ALA A 193 21.87 -8.88 -5.33
C ALA A 193 21.09 -10.20 -5.55
N ASN A 194 20.10 -10.49 -4.70
CA ASN A 194 19.22 -11.65 -4.86
C ASN A 194 18.44 -11.59 -6.17
N VAL A 195 17.82 -10.46 -6.45
CA VAL A 195 17.08 -10.25 -7.70
C VAL A 195 18.01 -10.39 -8.92
N ARG A 196 19.17 -9.72 -8.91
CA ARG A 196 20.16 -9.81 -10.01
C ARG A 196 20.64 -11.26 -10.26
N ARG A 197 20.98 -12.01 -9.20
CA ARG A 197 21.40 -13.42 -9.31
C ARG A 197 20.34 -14.26 -9.99
N ARG A 198 19.07 -14.00 -9.70
CA ARG A 198 17.96 -14.73 -10.28
C ARG A 198 17.77 -14.46 -11.78
N PHE A 199 18.03 -13.23 -12.23
CA PHE A 199 18.02 -12.90 -13.65
C PHE A 199 19.23 -13.48 -14.40
N ALA A 200 20.38 -13.62 -13.73
CA ALA A 200 21.58 -14.18 -14.32
C ALA A 200 21.57 -15.72 -14.43
N ALA A 201 20.69 -16.40 -13.68
CA ALA A 201 20.59 -17.86 -13.66
C ALA A 201 19.68 -18.44 -14.78
N LYS A 202 19.19 -17.59 -15.67
CA LYS A 202 18.44 -17.95 -16.91
C LYS A 202 19.31 -17.76 -18.13
#